data_59c36b50e1804bbf8d5257e35846f5f6
#
_entry.id   59c36b50e1804bbf8d5257e35846f5f6
#
_cell.length_a   1.000
_cell.length_b   1.000
_cell.length_c   1.000
_cell.angle_alpha   90.00
_cell.angle_beta   90.00
_cell.angle_gamma   90.00
#
_symmetry.space_group_name_H-M   'P 1'
#
loop_
_entity.id
_entity.type
_entity.pdbx_description
1 polymer ?
#
loop_
_entity_poly.entity_id
_entity_poly.type
_entity_poly.pdbx_seq_one_letter_code
_entity_poly.pdbx_strand_id
1 'polypeptide(L)'
;MIHVKVGIPREVKNNEFRVAITPAGVHELVRHGHQVFIEQNAGVGSSITDDEFTAAGAQILATADEVWATADLLLKVKEPIAEEYHRLRKDQTLFTYLHLAASRECTDALLESGTTAIAYETVETAGRALPLLAPMSEVAGRLAPQVGAYHLMRSAGGRGVLPGGVPGTHAGRAVVIGGGVSGWSAVQIAVGMGFHVTLLDRDINKLREADKIFGTKVQTVVSNAFELEKAVVEADLVIGAVLIPGAKAPKLVTNDLVAKMKPGSVLVDIAIDQGGCFEDSRPTTHAEPTFPVHNSVFYCVANMPGAVPHTSTYALTNATLPYIVSLADNGWAEALRRDPALARGLNVHDGKVIYREVAEAHGLESAELSTLLG
;
A
#
# COMPACT_ATOMS: atom_id res chain seq x y z
N MET A 1 -17.04 -6.21 29.36
CA MET A 1 -16.08 -5.77 28.32
C MET A 1 -14.93 -6.76 28.32
N ILE A 2 -14.53 -7.22 27.15
CA ILE A 2 -13.38 -8.09 27.00
C ILE A 2 -12.13 -7.20 27.15
N HIS A 3 -11.22 -7.59 28.06
CA HIS A 3 -9.93 -6.91 28.16
C HIS A 3 -8.93 -7.62 27.27
N VAL A 4 -8.51 -6.99 26.20
CA VAL A 4 -7.57 -7.54 25.20
C VAL A 4 -6.19 -6.90 25.38
N LYS A 5 -5.17 -7.71 25.25
CA LYS A 5 -3.77 -7.28 25.19
C LYS A 5 -3.40 -7.06 23.72
N VAL A 6 -3.22 -5.81 23.34
CA VAL A 6 -2.84 -5.42 21.98
C VAL A 6 -1.34 -5.25 21.92
N GLY A 7 -0.67 -5.99 21.04
CA GLY A 7 0.77 -5.95 20.88
C GLY A 7 1.19 -5.33 19.56
N ILE A 8 2.21 -4.50 19.58
CA ILE A 8 2.79 -3.84 18.42
C ILE A 8 4.30 -4.06 18.42
N PRO A 9 4.81 -5.06 17.70
CA PRO A 9 6.24 -5.24 17.53
C PRO A 9 6.81 -4.21 16.55
N ARG A 10 8.11 -4.01 16.60
CA ARG A 10 8.83 -3.26 15.59
C ARG A 10 8.85 -4.03 14.27
N GLU A 11 8.69 -3.34 13.16
CA GLU A 11 8.83 -3.94 11.85
C GLU A 11 10.30 -4.30 11.56
N VAL A 12 10.49 -5.50 11.04
CA VAL A 12 11.83 -6.07 10.77
C VAL A 12 12.11 -6.25 9.28
N LYS A 13 11.09 -6.09 8.44
CA LYS A 13 11.25 -6.15 6.99
C LYS A 13 12.14 -5.02 6.48
N ASN A 14 13.00 -5.31 5.53
CA ASN A 14 13.95 -4.33 5.00
C ASN A 14 13.26 -3.05 4.49
N ASN A 15 13.76 -1.89 4.90
CA ASN A 15 13.20 -0.56 4.60
C ASN A 15 11.75 -0.36 5.08
N GLU A 16 11.31 -1.08 6.12
CA GLU A 16 10.02 -0.84 6.77
C GLU A 16 10.23 -0.09 8.08
N PHE A 17 9.84 1.17 8.09
CA PHE A 17 10.00 2.11 9.20
C PHE A 17 8.67 2.60 9.76
N ARG A 18 7.54 2.11 9.23
CA ARG A 18 6.20 2.40 9.75
C ARG A 18 5.96 1.61 11.04
N VAL A 19 4.96 2.04 11.79
CA VAL A 19 4.46 1.35 12.98
C VAL A 19 2.94 1.23 12.91
N ALA A 20 2.38 0.14 13.42
CA ALA A 20 0.97 -0.21 13.21
C ALA A 20 -0.01 0.58 14.10
N ILE A 21 0.47 1.48 14.96
CA ILE A 21 -0.36 2.34 15.80
C ILE A 21 0.30 3.70 16.02
N THR A 22 -0.49 4.70 16.38
CA THR A 22 -0.04 6.02 16.82
C THR A 22 -0.42 6.25 18.29
N PRO A 23 0.16 7.27 18.98
CA PRO A 23 -0.27 7.62 20.34
C PRO A 23 -1.78 7.86 20.47
N ALA A 24 -2.42 8.43 19.44
CA ALA A 24 -3.87 8.61 19.42
C ALA A 24 -4.62 7.26 19.42
N GLY A 25 -4.13 6.27 18.66
CA GLY A 25 -4.69 4.92 18.66
C GLY A 25 -4.49 4.20 20.00
N VAL A 26 -3.31 4.36 20.62
CA VAL A 26 -3.05 3.85 21.99
C VAL A 26 -4.05 4.43 22.98
N HIS A 27 -4.20 5.77 22.98
CA HIS A 27 -5.13 6.44 23.87
C HIS A 27 -6.55 5.92 23.72
N GLU A 28 -7.01 5.70 22.47
CA GLU A 28 -8.35 5.18 22.21
C GLU A 28 -8.54 3.76 22.75
N LEU A 29 -7.59 2.86 22.52
CA LEU A 29 -7.64 1.48 23.04
C LEU A 29 -7.62 1.44 24.56
N VAL A 30 -6.79 2.25 25.20
CA VAL A 30 -6.73 2.36 26.67
C VAL A 30 -8.05 2.92 27.23
N ARG A 31 -8.65 3.90 26.58
CA ARG A 31 -9.98 4.44 26.94
C ARG A 31 -11.09 3.38 26.86
N HIS A 32 -10.97 2.41 25.94
CA HIS A 32 -11.85 1.24 25.83
C HIS A 32 -11.53 0.13 26.84
N GLY A 33 -10.49 0.30 27.69
CA GLY A 33 -10.11 -0.61 28.74
C GLY A 33 -9.15 -1.73 28.30
N HIS A 34 -8.54 -1.61 27.12
CA HIS A 34 -7.53 -2.54 26.65
C HIS A 34 -6.13 -2.18 27.15
N GLN A 35 -5.23 -3.16 27.15
CA GLN A 35 -3.82 -2.96 27.44
C GLN A 35 -3.03 -2.93 26.12
N VAL A 36 -2.14 -1.96 25.97
CA VAL A 36 -1.32 -1.81 24.78
C VAL A 36 0.15 -2.01 25.11
N PHE A 37 0.79 -2.94 24.42
CA PHE A 37 2.20 -3.29 24.56
C PHE A 37 2.95 -3.00 23.28
N ILE A 38 4.00 -2.22 23.36
CA ILE A 38 4.77 -1.78 22.18
C ILE A 38 6.23 -2.17 22.39
N GLU A 39 6.87 -2.74 21.37
CA GLU A 39 8.30 -3.01 21.40
C GLU A 39 9.09 -1.71 21.44
N GLN A 40 10.15 -1.69 22.25
CA GLN A 40 11.04 -0.55 22.37
C GLN A 40 11.53 -0.07 20.98
N ASN A 41 11.47 1.23 20.77
CA ASN A 41 11.86 1.90 19.52
C ASN A 41 10.99 1.55 18.29
N ALA A 42 9.84 0.90 18.44
CA ALA A 42 8.99 0.52 17.29
C ALA A 42 8.52 1.73 16.46
N GLY A 43 8.32 2.89 17.07
CA GLY A 43 7.85 4.11 16.40
C GLY A 43 8.94 5.04 15.86
N VAL A 44 10.21 4.80 16.21
CA VAL A 44 11.32 5.74 15.92
C VAL A 44 11.44 6.04 14.42
N GLY A 45 11.29 5.04 13.57
CA GLY A 45 11.32 5.20 12.11
C GLY A 45 10.20 6.10 11.55
N SER A 46 9.11 6.26 12.29
CA SER A 46 7.99 7.16 11.98
C SER A 46 8.01 8.46 12.80
N SER A 47 9.14 8.75 13.46
CA SER A 47 9.31 9.91 14.34
C SER A 47 8.34 9.94 15.51
N ILE A 48 8.03 8.77 16.09
CA ILE A 48 7.21 8.60 17.29
C ILE A 48 8.09 7.92 18.33
N THR A 49 8.23 8.53 19.51
CA THR A 49 9.09 8.04 20.59
C THR A 49 8.35 7.11 21.53
N ASP A 50 9.08 6.28 22.27
CA ASP A 50 8.54 5.43 23.32
C ASP A 50 7.86 6.26 24.43
N ASP A 51 8.38 7.46 24.74
CA ASP A 51 7.78 8.38 25.70
C ASP A 51 6.40 8.86 25.26
N GLU A 52 6.20 9.16 23.97
CA GLU A 52 4.89 9.53 23.42
C GLU A 52 3.88 8.39 23.52
N PHE A 53 4.30 7.15 23.26
CA PHE A 53 3.46 5.98 23.46
C PHE A 53 3.13 5.76 24.93
N THR A 54 4.11 5.88 25.82
CA THR A 54 3.91 5.75 27.27
C THR A 54 2.97 6.84 27.81
N ALA A 55 3.13 8.06 27.35
CA ALA A 55 2.23 9.18 27.73
C ALA A 55 0.78 8.93 27.28
N ALA A 56 0.58 8.19 26.17
CA ALA A 56 -0.74 7.77 25.69
C ALA A 56 -1.30 6.56 26.45
N GLY A 57 -0.51 5.89 27.29
CA GLY A 57 -0.92 4.78 28.14
C GLY A 57 -0.42 3.39 27.71
N ALA A 58 0.50 3.31 26.75
CA ALA A 58 1.14 2.05 26.38
C ALA A 58 2.22 1.63 27.40
N GLN A 59 2.48 0.33 27.44
CA GLN A 59 3.63 -0.26 28.12
C GLN A 59 4.69 -0.62 27.09
N ILE A 60 5.93 -0.18 27.30
CA ILE A 60 7.05 -0.52 26.42
C ILE A 60 7.68 -1.81 26.91
N LEU A 61 7.82 -2.78 26.00
CA LEU A 61 8.53 -4.04 26.23
C LEU A 61 9.87 -4.04 25.49
N ALA A 62 10.87 -4.69 26.05
CA ALA A 62 12.24 -4.60 25.56
C ALA A 62 12.44 -5.35 24.23
N THR A 63 11.69 -6.43 24.01
CA THR A 63 11.92 -7.35 22.89
C THR A 63 10.64 -7.70 22.13
N ALA A 64 10.80 -8.07 20.86
CA ALA A 64 9.71 -8.62 20.06
C ALA A 64 9.11 -9.88 20.71
N ASP A 65 9.93 -10.78 21.25
CA ASP A 65 9.47 -12.01 21.88
C ASP A 65 8.48 -11.74 23.01
N GLU A 66 8.75 -10.72 23.85
CA GLU A 66 7.85 -10.32 24.93
C GLU A 66 6.51 -9.76 24.38
N VAL A 67 6.56 -8.96 23.32
CA VAL A 67 5.36 -8.38 22.69
C VAL A 67 4.50 -9.49 22.09
N TRP A 68 5.11 -10.37 21.28
CA TRP A 68 4.39 -11.46 20.63
C TRP A 68 3.80 -12.44 21.62
N ALA A 69 4.54 -12.79 22.69
CA ALA A 69 4.06 -13.71 23.73
C ALA A 69 2.91 -13.11 24.55
N THR A 70 2.87 -11.78 24.71
CA THR A 70 1.88 -11.10 25.55
C THR A 70 0.57 -10.81 24.80
N ALA A 71 0.64 -10.55 23.48
CA ALA A 71 -0.47 -10.05 22.69
C ALA A 71 -1.55 -11.10 22.39
N ASP A 72 -2.81 -10.77 22.61
CA ASP A 72 -3.99 -11.49 22.10
C ASP A 72 -4.31 -11.02 20.68
N LEU A 73 -4.23 -9.69 20.45
CA LEU A 73 -4.34 -9.05 19.15
C LEU A 73 -3.00 -8.42 18.79
N LEU A 74 -2.37 -8.93 17.76
CA LEU A 74 -1.08 -8.43 17.26
C LEU A 74 -1.30 -7.56 16.03
N LEU A 75 -0.77 -6.35 16.09
CA LEU A 75 -0.84 -5.38 14.99
C LEU A 75 0.53 -5.23 14.34
N LYS A 76 0.60 -5.38 13.03
CA LYS A 76 1.78 -5.10 12.21
C LYS A 76 1.40 -4.26 11.00
N VAL A 77 2.40 -3.74 10.33
CA VAL A 77 2.24 -3.11 9.02
C VAL A 77 2.44 -4.13 7.91
N LYS A 78 3.50 -4.94 7.99
CA LYS A 78 3.84 -5.95 7.00
C LYS A 78 3.66 -7.36 7.52
N GLU A 79 3.52 -8.29 6.59
CA GLU A 79 3.46 -9.72 6.85
C GLU A 79 4.66 -10.18 7.70
N PRO A 80 4.46 -11.18 8.56
CA PRO A 80 5.57 -11.85 9.23
C PRO A 80 6.57 -12.44 8.21
N ILE A 81 7.84 -12.40 8.57
CA ILE A 81 8.92 -13.03 7.80
C ILE A 81 9.53 -14.19 8.57
N ALA A 82 10.44 -14.95 7.96
CA ALA A 82 10.98 -16.20 8.50
C ALA A 82 11.50 -16.07 9.94
N GLU A 83 12.10 -14.95 10.31
CA GLU A 83 12.59 -14.71 11.68
C GLU A 83 11.47 -14.47 12.71
N GLU A 84 10.23 -14.27 12.27
CA GLU A 84 9.07 -14.06 13.13
C GLU A 84 8.15 -15.28 13.22
N TYR A 85 8.25 -16.27 12.30
CA TYR A 85 7.29 -17.38 12.21
C TYR A 85 7.20 -18.22 13.49
N HIS A 86 8.30 -18.37 14.21
CA HIS A 86 8.34 -19.13 15.48
C HIS A 86 7.55 -18.47 16.62
N ARG A 87 7.12 -17.20 16.46
CA ARG A 87 6.32 -16.44 17.43
C ARG A 87 4.82 -16.57 17.20
N LEU A 88 4.42 -17.05 16.03
CA LEU A 88 3.00 -17.25 15.69
C LEU A 88 2.37 -18.31 16.58
N ARG A 89 1.13 -18.11 17.01
CA ARG A 89 0.42 -19.07 17.88
C ARG A 89 -1.09 -19.08 17.64
N LYS A 90 -1.72 -20.21 17.93
CA LYS A 90 -3.14 -20.49 17.66
C LYS A 90 -4.12 -19.49 18.28
N ASP A 91 -3.88 -19.05 19.52
CA ASP A 91 -4.81 -18.18 20.26
C ASP A 91 -4.59 -16.69 19.99
N GLN A 92 -3.87 -16.36 18.93
CA GLN A 92 -3.53 -15.01 18.56
C GLN A 92 -4.28 -14.56 17.31
N THR A 93 -4.79 -13.33 17.32
CA THR A 93 -5.29 -12.66 16.13
C THR A 93 -4.21 -11.73 15.60
N LEU A 94 -3.82 -11.91 14.35
CA LEU A 94 -2.90 -11.04 13.62
C LEU A 94 -3.67 -10.16 12.64
N PHE A 95 -3.47 -8.85 12.69
CA PHE A 95 -4.08 -7.88 11.79
C PHE A 95 -3.01 -7.02 11.14
N THR A 96 -2.78 -7.18 9.84
CA THR A 96 -1.66 -6.60 9.08
C THR A 96 -1.88 -6.72 7.57
N TYR A 97 -1.02 -6.10 6.73
CA TYR A 97 -0.88 -6.55 5.34
C TYR A 97 -0.23 -7.93 5.32
N LEU A 98 -0.78 -8.86 4.55
CA LEU A 98 -0.32 -10.25 4.50
C LEU A 98 0.26 -10.65 3.14
N HIS A 99 -0.34 -10.22 2.04
CA HIS A 99 0.06 -10.56 0.67
C HIS A 99 0.29 -12.06 0.43
N LEU A 100 -0.53 -12.92 1.05
CA LEU A 100 -0.31 -14.37 1.12
C LEU A 100 -0.26 -15.04 -0.24
N ALA A 101 -1.03 -14.56 -1.22
CA ALA A 101 -0.99 -15.10 -2.59
C ALA A 101 0.41 -15.05 -3.24
N ALA A 102 1.29 -14.15 -2.77
CA ALA A 102 2.66 -14.00 -3.23
C ALA A 102 3.70 -14.70 -2.34
N SER A 103 3.30 -15.24 -1.17
CA SER A 103 4.21 -15.84 -0.20
C SER A 103 3.70 -17.19 0.32
N ARG A 104 4.21 -18.27 -0.27
CA ARG A 104 3.91 -19.63 0.18
C ARG A 104 4.43 -19.88 1.60
N GLU A 105 5.63 -19.44 1.91
CA GLU A 105 6.26 -19.63 3.22
C GLU A 105 5.47 -18.99 4.37
N CYS A 106 5.02 -17.74 4.19
CA CYS A 106 4.20 -17.05 5.18
C CYS A 106 2.83 -17.74 5.33
N THR A 107 2.24 -18.20 4.22
CA THR A 107 0.98 -18.93 4.23
C THR A 107 1.12 -20.22 5.05
N ASP A 108 2.15 -21.03 4.78
CA ASP A 108 2.39 -22.28 5.47
C ASP A 108 2.64 -22.05 6.98
N ALA A 109 3.43 -21.03 7.35
CA ALA A 109 3.68 -20.68 8.75
C ALA A 109 2.39 -20.29 9.51
N LEU A 110 1.49 -19.55 8.88
CA LEU A 110 0.19 -19.20 9.46
C LEU A 110 -0.73 -20.41 9.60
N LEU A 111 -0.71 -21.32 8.63
CA LEU A 111 -1.47 -22.58 8.69
C LEU A 111 -0.96 -23.47 9.81
N GLU A 112 0.35 -23.68 9.91
CA GLU A 112 0.99 -24.52 10.93
C GLU A 112 0.76 -23.99 12.35
N SER A 113 0.84 -22.68 12.55
CA SER A 113 0.62 -22.05 13.85
C SER A 113 -0.86 -22.03 14.30
N GLY A 114 -1.80 -22.13 13.35
CA GLY A 114 -3.22 -21.97 13.62
C GLY A 114 -3.65 -20.54 13.98
N THR A 115 -2.80 -19.55 13.76
CA THR A 115 -3.07 -18.12 14.01
C THR A 115 -4.30 -17.65 13.21
N THR A 116 -5.12 -16.78 13.82
CA THR A 116 -6.20 -16.07 13.11
C THR A 116 -5.60 -14.87 12.40
N ALA A 117 -5.50 -14.91 11.07
CA ALA A 117 -4.83 -13.87 10.28
C ALA A 117 -5.84 -13.10 9.42
N ILE A 118 -5.95 -11.80 9.70
CA ILE A 118 -6.85 -10.86 9.02
C ILE A 118 -5.98 -9.87 8.24
N ALA A 119 -6.19 -9.83 6.91
CA ALA A 119 -5.39 -9.00 6.01
C ALA A 119 -6.04 -7.64 5.78
N TYR A 120 -5.25 -6.57 5.87
CA TYR A 120 -5.71 -5.21 5.54
C TYR A 120 -6.18 -5.10 4.10
N GLU A 121 -5.42 -5.66 3.15
CA GLU A 121 -5.65 -5.51 1.71
C GLU A 121 -6.86 -6.29 1.19
N THR A 122 -7.43 -7.20 1.97
CA THR A 122 -8.61 -7.96 1.59
C THR A 122 -9.90 -7.52 2.30
N VAL A 123 -9.81 -6.54 3.20
CA VAL A 123 -10.98 -5.84 3.73
C VAL A 123 -11.61 -5.06 2.58
N GLU A 124 -12.84 -5.49 2.17
CA GLU A 124 -13.51 -4.96 0.98
C GLU A 124 -14.97 -4.63 1.28
N THR A 125 -15.38 -3.39 1.01
CA THR A 125 -16.77 -2.94 1.16
C THR A 125 -17.68 -3.52 0.08
N ALA A 126 -19.00 -3.42 0.26
CA ALA A 126 -19.98 -3.85 -0.73
C ALA A 126 -19.81 -3.15 -2.09
N GLY A 127 -19.26 -1.92 -2.09
CA GLY A 127 -18.91 -1.17 -3.31
C GLY A 127 -17.53 -1.53 -3.89
N ARG A 128 -16.90 -2.61 -3.43
CA ARG A 128 -15.57 -3.07 -3.85
C ARG A 128 -14.43 -2.08 -3.54
N ALA A 129 -14.64 -1.13 -2.65
CA ALA A 129 -13.58 -0.30 -2.15
C ALA A 129 -12.72 -1.07 -1.13
N LEU A 130 -11.41 -0.81 -1.15
CA LEU A 130 -10.42 -1.41 -0.24
C LEU A 130 -9.95 -0.33 0.76
N PRO A 131 -10.71 -0.09 1.85
CA PRO A 131 -10.52 1.06 2.73
C PRO A 131 -9.17 1.07 3.45
N LEU A 132 -8.57 -0.09 3.67
CA LEU A 132 -7.29 -0.20 4.36
C LEU A 132 -6.09 -0.24 3.39
N LEU A 133 -6.32 -0.48 2.10
CA LEU A 133 -5.31 -0.34 1.05
C LEU A 133 -5.25 1.10 0.50
N ALA A 134 -6.39 1.79 0.46
CA ALA A 134 -6.52 3.13 -0.11
C ALA A 134 -5.48 4.14 0.44
N PRO A 135 -5.21 4.24 1.76
CA PRO A 135 -4.24 5.19 2.29
C PRO A 135 -2.83 5.01 1.70
N MET A 136 -2.40 3.77 1.49
CA MET A 136 -1.09 3.51 0.89
C MET A 136 -1.08 3.79 -0.61
N SER A 137 -2.18 3.57 -1.29
CA SER A 137 -2.37 3.99 -2.69
C SER A 137 -2.35 5.51 -2.84
N GLU A 138 -2.92 6.25 -1.89
CA GLU A 138 -2.86 7.71 -1.86
C GLU A 138 -1.43 8.21 -1.65
N VAL A 139 -0.70 7.64 -0.69
CA VAL A 139 0.70 8.01 -0.42
C VAL A 139 1.57 7.72 -1.65
N ALA A 140 1.47 6.52 -2.23
CA ALA A 140 2.24 6.15 -3.42
C ALA A 140 1.92 7.07 -4.61
N GLY A 141 0.64 7.36 -4.84
CA GLY A 141 0.20 8.29 -5.89
C GLY A 141 0.77 9.69 -5.71
N ARG A 142 0.75 10.24 -4.49
CA ARG A 142 1.31 11.57 -4.19
C ARG A 142 2.83 11.60 -4.28
N LEU A 143 3.50 10.49 -4.00
CA LEU A 143 4.95 10.39 -4.09
C LEU A 143 5.45 10.26 -5.53
N ALA A 144 4.68 9.61 -6.41
CA ALA A 144 5.11 9.32 -7.78
C ALA A 144 5.52 10.56 -8.60
N PRO A 145 4.79 11.70 -8.63
CA PRO A 145 5.25 12.89 -9.31
C PRO A 145 6.51 13.51 -8.72
N GLN A 146 6.72 13.37 -7.40
CA GLN A 146 7.89 13.91 -6.71
C GLN A 146 9.16 13.14 -7.09
N VAL A 147 9.13 11.81 -7.02
CA VAL A 147 10.25 10.98 -7.46
C VAL A 147 10.48 11.09 -8.96
N GLY A 148 9.40 11.18 -9.75
CA GLY A 148 9.46 11.42 -11.19
C GLY A 148 10.17 12.74 -11.51
N ALA A 149 9.80 13.83 -10.86
CA ALA A 149 10.44 15.13 -11.03
C ALA A 149 11.91 15.14 -10.63
N TYR A 150 12.25 14.44 -9.53
CA TYR A 150 13.65 14.28 -9.13
C TYR A 150 14.47 13.56 -10.23
N HIS A 151 13.94 12.45 -10.75
CA HIS A 151 14.62 11.68 -11.79
C HIS A 151 14.59 12.34 -13.17
N LEU A 152 13.76 13.37 -13.40
CA LEU A 152 13.87 14.22 -14.59
C LEU A 152 15.10 15.13 -14.58
N MET A 153 15.74 15.36 -13.42
CA MET A 153 16.97 16.11 -13.32
C MET A 153 18.11 15.39 -14.06
N ARG A 154 18.98 16.16 -14.72
CA ARG A 154 20.11 15.59 -15.49
C ARG A 154 21.05 14.76 -14.62
N SER A 155 21.29 15.18 -13.40
CA SER A 155 22.14 14.47 -12.41
C SER A 155 21.58 13.12 -11.98
N ALA A 156 20.26 12.92 -12.09
CA ALA A 156 19.57 11.68 -11.75
C ALA A 156 19.24 10.82 -13.00
N GLY A 157 19.85 11.13 -14.16
CA GLY A 157 19.69 10.37 -15.39
C GLY A 157 18.61 10.90 -16.34
N GLY A 158 17.82 11.90 -15.93
CA GLY A 158 16.73 12.45 -16.68
C GLY A 158 17.16 13.44 -17.78
N ARG A 159 16.19 13.93 -18.52
CA ARG A 159 16.39 14.83 -19.65
C ARG A 159 16.57 16.32 -19.27
N GLY A 160 16.53 16.66 -17.96
CA GLY A 160 16.73 18.03 -17.48
C GLY A 160 15.49 18.91 -17.64
N VAL A 161 14.31 18.37 -17.41
CA VAL A 161 13.02 19.10 -17.51
C VAL A 161 12.55 19.51 -16.12
N LEU A 162 12.21 20.79 -15.97
CA LEU A 162 11.57 21.32 -14.76
C LEU A 162 10.04 21.20 -14.90
N PRO A 163 9.33 20.60 -13.94
CA PRO A 163 7.88 20.39 -14.01
C PRO A 163 7.08 21.59 -14.48
N GLY A 164 7.15 22.72 -13.77
CA GLY A 164 6.39 23.92 -14.09
C GLY A 164 7.04 24.83 -15.13
N GLY A 165 8.24 24.50 -15.62
CA GLY A 165 9.01 25.40 -16.47
C GLY A 165 9.36 26.73 -15.78
N VAL A 166 9.73 27.73 -16.55
CA VAL A 166 9.89 29.12 -16.12
C VAL A 166 9.34 30.03 -17.23
N PRO A 167 9.12 31.34 -16.99
CA PRO A 167 8.65 32.25 -18.04
C PRO A 167 9.47 32.15 -19.33
N GLY A 168 8.80 31.90 -20.45
CA GLY A 168 9.42 31.71 -21.75
C GLY A 168 9.81 30.25 -22.09
N THR A 169 9.57 29.27 -21.21
CA THR A 169 9.80 27.84 -21.49
C THR A 169 8.51 27.00 -21.35
N HIS A 170 8.53 25.83 -21.96
CA HIS A 170 7.43 24.87 -21.76
C HIS A 170 7.55 24.16 -20.42
N ALA A 171 6.41 23.93 -19.76
CA ALA A 171 6.31 23.01 -18.61
C ALA A 171 6.50 21.54 -19.06
N GLY A 172 6.92 20.70 -18.13
CA GLY A 172 7.00 19.25 -18.34
C GLY A 172 5.63 18.62 -18.61
N ARG A 173 5.58 17.56 -19.40
CA ARG A 173 4.37 16.79 -19.71
C ARG A 173 4.34 15.51 -18.86
N ALA A 174 3.33 15.39 -18.01
CA ALA A 174 3.07 14.20 -17.22
C ALA A 174 1.84 13.45 -17.74
N VAL A 175 1.98 12.15 -17.91
CA VAL A 175 0.90 11.25 -18.30
C VAL A 175 0.63 10.30 -17.15
N VAL A 176 -0.61 10.26 -16.67
CA VAL A 176 -1.06 9.31 -15.64
C VAL A 176 -1.98 8.29 -16.27
N ILE A 177 -1.64 7.02 -16.18
CA ILE A 177 -2.40 5.89 -16.74
C ILE A 177 -3.15 5.22 -15.60
N GLY A 178 -4.48 5.37 -15.59
CA GLY A 178 -5.38 4.87 -14.56
C GLY A 178 -5.84 5.93 -13.58
N GLY A 179 -7.14 6.19 -13.53
CA GLY A 179 -7.82 7.12 -12.62
C GLY A 179 -8.37 6.42 -11.36
N GLY A 180 -7.62 5.50 -10.77
CA GLY A 180 -7.90 4.94 -9.46
C GLY A 180 -7.38 5.84 -8.32
N VAL A 181 -7.39 5.34 -7.08
CA VAL A 181 -6.96 6.10 -5.89
C VAL A 181 -5.55 6.67 -6.05
N SER A 182 -4.59 5.83 -6.50
CA SER A 182 -3.20 6.26 -6.71
C SER A 182 -3.07 7.22 -7.89
N GLY A 183 -3.76 6.97 -9.00
CA GLY A 183 -3.73 7.85 -10.18
C GLY A 183 -4.31 9.23 -9.90
N TRP A 184 -5.42 9.31 -9.18
CA TRP A 184 -6.00 10.58 -8.73
C TRP A 184 -5.03 11.37 -7.85
N SER A 185 -4.40 10.71 -6.90
CA SER A 185 -3.40 11.30 -6.03
C SER A 185 -2.18 11.81 -6.82
N ALA A 186 -1.76 11.05 -7.84
CA ALA A 186 -0.68 11.46 -8.74
C ALA A 186 -1.05 12.69 -9.58
N VAL A 187 -2.25 12.71 -10.15
CA VAL A 187 -2.77 13.87 -10.91
C VAL A 187 -2.77 15.13 -10.05
N GLN A 188 -3.28 15.03 -8.81
CA GLN A 188 -3.36 16.17 -7.90
C GLN A 188 -1.99 16.81 -7.64
N ILE A 189 -0.97 15.99 -7.37
CA ILE A 189 0.38 16.47 -7.08
C ILE A 189 1.07 16.95 -8.36
N ALA A 190 0.93 16.25 -9.49
CA ALA A 190 1.51 16.67 -10.76
C ALA A 190 0.96 18.04 -11.22
N VAL A 191 -0.35 18.29 -11.05
CA VAL A 191 -0.97 19.61 -11.27
C VAL A 191 -0.38 20.67 -10.34
N GLY A 192 -0.25 20.33 -9.03
CA GLY A 192 0.35 21.24 -8.04
C GLY A 192 1.80 21.60 -8.33
N MET A 193 2.55 20.70 -8.97
CA MET A 193 3.93 20.92 -9.40
C MET A 193 4.05 21.68 -10.74
N GLY A 194 2.93 21.96 -11.40
CA GLY A 194 2.87 22.73 -12.62
C GLY A 194 3.10 21.95 -13.92
N PHE A 195 3.02 20.61 -13.88
CA PHE A 195 3.04 19.82 -15.13
C PHE A 195 1.81 20.11 -16.00
N HIS A 196 2.00 19.96 -17.31
CA HIS A 196 0.87 19.69 -18.21
C HIS A 196 0.46 18.22 -18.04
N VAL A 197 -0.70 17.99 -17.41
CA VAL A 197 -1.14 16.65 -17.02
C VAL A 197 -2.17 16.09 -17.98
N THR A 198 -1.93 14.87 -18.46
CA THR A 198 -2.92 14.06 -19.19
C THR A 198 -3.27 12.84 -18.35
N LEU A 199 -4.57 12.66 -18.05
CA LEU A 199 -5.10 11.46 -17.38
C LEU A 199 -5.76 10.55 -18.42
N LEU A 200 -5.31 9.30 -18.47
CA LEU A 200 -5.91 8.24 -19.28
C LEU A 200 -6.64 7.23 -18.37
N ASP A 201 -7.91 7.00 -18.62
CA ASP A 201 -8.68 5.91 -18.01
C ASP A 201 -9.67 5.33 -19.02
N ARG A 202 -10.09 4.09 -18.86
CA ARG A 202 -11.14 3.45 -19.68
C ARG A 202 -12.54 3.84 -19.22
N ASP A 203 -12.70 4.20 -17.95
CA ASP A 203 -13.96 4.59 -17.35
C ASP A 203 -14.22 6.09 -17.54
N ILE A 204 -15.18 6.40 -18.41
CA ILE A 204 -15.58 7.77 -18.69
C ILE A 204 -16.09 8.52 -17.44
N ASN A 205 -16.61 7.81 -16.42
CA ASN A 205 -17.12 8.48 -15.23
C ASN A 205 -15.97 9.02 -14.37
N LYS A 206 -14.86 8.30 -14.28
CA LYS A 206 -13.63 8.81 -13.63
C LYS A 206 -13.08 10.04 -14.36
N LEU A 207 -13.09 10.03 -15.69
CA LEU A 207 -12.66 11.17 -16.49
C LEU A 207 -13.58 12.39 -16.29
N ARG A 208 -14.91 12.18 -16.20
CA ARG A 208 -15.88 13.25 -15.90
C ARG A 208 -15.65 13.83 -14.50
N GLU A 209 -15.32 12.99 -13.55
CA GLU A 209 -14.99 13.43 -12.19
C GLU A 209 -13.71 14.25 -12.18
N ALA A 210 -12.66 13.80 -12.89
CA ALA A 210 -11.43 14.56 -13.07
C ALA A 210 -11.67 15.94 -13.69
N ASP A 211 -12.49 16.00 -14.74
CA ASP A 211 -12.87 17.26 -15.41
C ASP A 211 -13.58 18.22 -14.46
N LYS A 212 -14.51 17.71 -13.63
CA LYS A 212 -15.21 18.54 -12.63
C LYS A 212 -14.27 19.14 -11.58
N ILE A 213 -13.25 18.40 -11.16
CA ILE A 213 -12.36 18.82 -10.06
C ILE A 213 -11.21 19.70 -10.58
N PHE A 214 -10.58 19.30 -11.69
CA PHE A 214 -9.37 19.96 -12.18
C PHE A 214 -9.63 20.94 -13.32
N GLY A 215 -10.79 20.83 -13.99
CA GLY A 215 -11.13 21.65 -15.15
C GLY A 215 -10.04 21.56 -16.22
N THR A 216 -9.70 22.68 -16.80
CA THR A 216 -8.69 22.77 -17.88
C THR A 216 -7.25 22.50 -17.44
N LYS A 217 -6.99 22.26 -16.16
CA LYS A 217 -5.64 21.92 -15.66
C LYS A 217 -5.23 20.49 -15.97
N VAL A 218 -6.19 19.62 -16.29
CA VAL A 218 -5.97 18.22 -16.64
C VAL A 218 -6.66 17.90 -17.95
N GLN A 219 -5.91 17.38 -18.91
CA GLN A 219 -6.50 16.81 -20.11
C GLN A 219 -6.95 15.38 -19.79
N THR A 220 -8.23 15.10 -19.97
CA THR A 220 -8.78 13.75 -19.80
C THR A 220 -8.94 13.07 -21.14
N VAL A 221 -8.48 11.82 -21.25
CA VAL A 221 -8.50 11.04 -22.52
C VAL A 221 -8.95 9.62 -22.22
N VAL A 222 -9.87 9.08 -23.03
CA VAL A 222 -10.25 7.66 -22.93
C VAL A 222 -9.08 6.79 -23.39
N SER A 223 -8.66 5.88 -22.51
CA SER A 223 -7.50 5.01 -22.75
C SER A 223 -7.82 3.95 -23.80
N ASN A 224 -7.09 3.99 -24.90
CA ASN A 224 -6.98 2.98 -25.93
C ASN A 224 -5.54 2.98 -26.46
N ALA A 225 -5.18 1.97 -27.28
CA ALA A 225 -3.81 1.82 -27.77
C ALA A 225 -3.28 3.05 -28.50
N PHE A 226 -4.10 3.69 -29.33
CA PHE A 226 -3.72 4.86 -30.12
C PHE A 226 -3.45 6.09 -29.26
N GLU A 227 -4.38 6.42 -28.38
CA GLU A 227 -4.24 7.60 -27.50
C GLU A 227 -3.13 7.39 -26.46
N LEU A 228 -2.96 6.14 -25.99
CA LEU A 228 -1.87 5.79 -25.08
C LEU A 228 -0.51 6.02 -25.76
N GLU A 229 -0.30 5.48 -26.98
CA GLU A 229 0.95 5.66 -27.72
C GLU A 229 1.25 7.15 -27.92
N LYS A 230 0.28 7.91 -28.40
CA LYS A 230 0.42 9.35 -28.64
C LYS A 230 0.82 10.11 -27.38
N ALA A 231 0.16 9.84 -26.26
CA ALA A 231 0.44 10.52 -24.98
C ALA A 231 1.83 10.15 -24.44
N VAL A 232 2.18 8.86 -24.44
CA VAL A 232 3.44 8.35 -23.87
C VAL A 232 4.66 8.85 -24.66
N VAL A 233 4.60 8.86 -25.98
CA VAL A 233 5.72 9.33 -26.83
C VAL A 233 6.04 10.81 -26.56
N GLU A 234 5.02 11.62 -26.27
CA GLU A 234 5.20 13.04 -25.97
C GLU A 234 5.48 13.34 -24.49
N ALA A 235 5.41 12.36 -23.62
CA ALA A 235 5.61 12.55 -22.18
C ALA A 235 7.07 12.80 -21.80
N ASP A 236 7.26 13.56 -20.73
CA ASP A 236 8.52 13.64 -19.99
C ASP A 236 8.46 12.70 -18.77
N LEU A 237 7.26 12.56 -18.17
CA LEU A 237 6.97 11.68 -17.05
C LEU A 237 5.74 10.82 -17.35
N VAL A 238 5.83 9.51 -17.20
CA VAL A 238 4.70 8.58 -17.26
C VAL A 238 4.53 7.90 -15.90
N ILE A 239 3.31 7.91 -15.37
CA ILE A 239 2.96 7.26 -14.10
C ILE A 239 1.95 6.15 -14.38
N GLY A 240 2.35 4.90 -14.13
CA GLY A 240 1.50 3.73 -14.22
C GLY A 240 0.76 3.49 -12.91
N ALA A 241 -0.57 3.65 -12.91
CA ALA A 241 -1.43 3.59 -11.73
C ALA A 241 -2.65 2.67 -11.93
N VAL A 242 -2.52 1.66 -12.79
CA VAL A 242 -3.59 0.69 -13.03
C VAL A 242 -3.44 -0.48 -12.08
N LEU A 243 -4.45 -0.65 -11.23
CA LEU A 243 -4.57 -1.76 -10.29
C LEU A 243 -5.85 -2.53 -10.63
N ILE A 244 -5.73 -3.84 -10.75
CA ILE A 244 -6.88 -4.76 -10.85
C ILE A 244 -6.88 -5.62 -9.59
N PRO A 245 -7.83 -5.45 -8.67
CA PRO A 245 -7.90 -6.26 -7.45
C PRO A 245 -7.88 -7.75 -7.76
N GLY A 246 -6.97 -8.49 -7.12
CA GLY A 246 -6.83 -9.94 -7.28
C GLY A 246 -6.22 -10.42 -8.59
N ALA A 247 -5.74 -9.53 -9.48
CA ALA A 247 -5.13 -9.90 -10.76
C ALA A 247 -3.84 -9.12 -11.04
N LYS A 248 -3.00 -9.65 -11.94
CA LYS A 248 -1.83 -8.92 -12.42
C LYS A 248 -2.26 -7.69 -13.22
N ALA A 249 -1.52 -6.59 -13.07
CA ALA A 249 -1.71 -5.40 -13.88
C ALA A 249 -1.48 -5.71 -15.38
N PRO A 250 -2.27 -5.15 -16.29
CA PRO A 250 -2.04 -5.32 -17.73
C PRO A 250 -0.78 -4.54 -18.16
N LYS A 251 -0.01 -5.11 -19.08
CA LYS A 251 1.16 -4.45 -19.67
C LYS A 251 0.71 -3.45 -20.72
N LEU A 252 0.60 -2.19 -20.33
CA LEU A 252 0.05 -1.11 -21.15
C LEU A 252 1.12 -0.37 -21.98
N VAL A 253 2.32 -0.18 -21.42
CA VAL A 253 3.44 0.44 -22.10
C VAL A 253 4.42 -0.66 -22.48
N THR A 254 4.55 -0.91 -23.79
CA THR A 254 5.42 -1.95 -24.34
C THR A 254 6.87 -1.45 -24.46
N ASN A 255 7.81 -2.39 -24.57
CA ASN A 255 9.22 -2.09 -24.83
C ASN A 255 9.41 -1.22 -26.10
N ASP A 256 8.70 -1.58 -27.19
CA ASP A 256 8.71 -0.78 -28.45
C ASP A 256 8.20 0.65 -28.26
N LEU A 257 7.24 0.85 -27.38
CA LEU A 257 6.70 2.17 -27.10
C LEU A 257 7.71 3.00 -26.29
N VAL A 258 8.40 2.39 -25.32
CA VAL A 258 9.48 3.03 -24.55
C VAL A 258 10.62 3.49 -25.48
N ALA A 259 10.96 2.67 -26.49
CA ALA A 259 11.99 3.01 -27.48
C ALA A 259 11.69 4.30 -28.28
N LYS A 260 10.39 4.64 -28.42
CA LYS A 260 9.93 5.85 -29.13
C LYS A 260 9.87 7.10 -28.24
N MET A 261 10.01 6.95 -26.92
CA MET A 261 9.92 8.08 -25.97
C MET A 261 11.11 9.02 -26.11
N LYS A 262 10.93 10.23 -25.61
CA LYS A 262 12.01 11.22 -25.55
C LYS A 262 13.17 10.71 -24.69
N PRO A 263 14.42 10.81 -25.10
CA PRO A 263 15.58 10.41 -24.29
C PRO A 263 15.58 11.11 -22.93
N GLY A 264 15.78 10.33 -21.85
CA GLY A 264 15.75 10.79 -20.47
C GLY A 264 14.36 11.01 -19.88
N SER A 265 13.29 10.54 -20.56
CA SER A 265 11.96 10.46 -19.96
C SER A 265 11.94 9.49 -18.78
N VAL A 266 11.06 9.73 -17.81
CA VAL A 266 10.94 8.93 -16.60
C VAL A 266 9.61 8.19 -16.57
N LEU A 267 9.65 6.91 -16.22
CA LEU A 267 8.46 6.09 -16.01
C LEU A 267 8.43 5.61 -14.55
N VAL A 268 7.35 5.92 -13.84
CA VAL A 268 7.13 5.50 -12.46
C VAL A 268 6.00 4.48 -12.43
N ASP A 269 6.27 3.26 -12.00
CA ASP A 269 5.29 2.19 -11.93
C ASP A 269 4.81 1.96 -10.50
N ILE A 270 3.66 2.55 -10.14
CA ILE A 270 3.06 2.38 -8.82
C ILE A 270 2.50 0.96 -8.64
N ALA A 271 2.12 0.30 -9.73
CA ALA A 271 1.50 -1.02 -9.71
C ALA A 271 2.54 -2.17 -9.63
N ILE A 272 3.80 -1.87 -9.32
CA ILE A 272 4.89 -2.85 -9.36
C ILE A 272 4.65 -4.06 -8.45
N ASP A 273 4.03 -3.88 -7.29
CA ASP A 273 3.69 -4.96 -6.36
C ASP A 273 2.71 -6.00 -6.96
N GLN A 274 2.03 -5.62 -8.05
CA GLN A 274 1.13 -6.48 -8.83
C GLN A 274 1.68 -6.80 -10.24
N GLY A 275 2.99 -6.76 -10.39
CA GLY A 275 3.69 -7.08 -11.62
C GLY A 275 3.92 -5.89 -12.56
N GLY A 276 3.41 -4.70 -12.23
CA GLY A 276 3.62 -3.45 -12.97
C GLY A 276 2.81 -3.30 -14.26
N CYS A 277 2.56 -2.05 -14.64
CA CYS A 277 1.83 -1.67 -15.86
C CYS A 277 2.70 -1.60 -17.11
N PHE A 278 4.02 -1.59 -16.98
CA PHE A 278 4.94 -1.52 -18.11
C PHE A 278 5.57 -2.88 -18.38
N GLU A 279 5.84 -3.19 -19.64
CA GLU A 279 6.37 -4.48 -20.05
C GLU A 279 7.69 -4.81 -19.34
N ASP A 280 8.60 -3.83 -19.28
CA ASP A 280 9.94 -3.96 -18.72
C ASP A 280 10.00 -3.70 -17.20
N SER A 281 8.87 -3.46 -16.54
CA SER A 281 8.85 -3.23 -15.09
C SER A 281 9.37 -4.43 -14.32
N ARG A 282 10.31 -4.16 -13.42
CA ARG A 282 10.81 -5.10 -12.43
C ARG A 282 10.96 -4.42 -11.07
N PRO A 283 10.71 -5.11 -9.95
CA PRO A 283 10.84 -4.51 -8.63
C PRO A 283 12.25 -3.98 -8.38
N THR A 284 12.31 -2.77 -7.83
CA THR A 284 13.53 -2.12 -7.34
C THR A 284 13.40 -1.79 -5.85
N THR A 285 14.49 -1.31 -5.25
CA THR A 285 14.54 -0.97 -3.83
C THR A 285 14.77 0.53 -3.64
N HIS A 286 14.57 1.02 -2.41
CA HIS A 286 14.90 2.42 -2.09
C HIS A 286 16.40 2.73 -2.21
N ALA A 287 17.29 1.74 -2.07
CA ALA A 287 18.72 1.91 -2.24
C ALA A 287 19.14 2.03 -3.71
N GLU A 288 18.48 1.26 -4.59
CA GLU A 288 18.71 1.26 -6.04
C GLU A 288 17.36 1.43 -6.75
N PRO A 289 16.81 2.68 -6.78
CA PRO A 289 15.41 2.90 -7.14
C PRO A 289 15.12 2.83 -8.63
N THR A 290 16.15 2.99 -9.49
CA THR A 290 15.97 3.13 -10.94
C THR A 290 16.83 2.19 -11.74
N PHE A 291 16.40 1.94 -12.97
CA PHE A 291 17.19 1.27 -13.99
C PHE A 291 16.84 1.83 -15.38
N PRO A 292 17.77 1.75 -16.35
CA PRO A 292 17.51 2.21 -17.70
C PRO A 292 16.75 1.17 -18.52
N VAL A 293 15.84 1.65 -19.37
CA VAL A 293 15.23 0.89 -20.47
C VAL A 293 15.31 1.77 -21.71
N HIS A 294 16.01 1.33 -22.74
CA HIS A 294 16.42 2.19 -23.86
C HIS A 294 17.06 3.49 -23.34
N ASN A 295 16.51 4.64 -23.71
CA ASN A 295 16.98 5.95 -23.28
C ASN A 295 16.13 6.54 -22.14
N SER A 296 15.27 5.74 -21.51
CA SER A 296 14.35 6.18 -20.44
C SER A 296 14.79 5.63 -19.07
N VAL A 297 14.34 6.30 -18.01
CA VAL A 297 14.61 5.93 -16.62
C VAL A 297 13.36 5.32 -16.01
N PHE A 298 13.45 4.09 -15.53
CA PHE A 298 12.36 3.39 -14.84
C PHE A 298 12.55 3.48 -13.33
N TYR A 299 11.52 3.89 -12.62
CA TYR A 299 11.41 3.88 -11.17
C TYR A 299 10.30 2.90 -10.78
N CYS A 300 10.67 1.77 -10.18
CA CYS A 300 9.75 0.66 -9.86
C CYS A 300 9.97 0.18 -8.42
N VAL A 301 10.13 1.10 -7.47
CA VAL A 301 10.36 0.75 -6.06
C VAL A 301 9.12 0.08 -5.47
N ALA A 302 9.29 -1.17 -5.06
CA ALA A 302 8.31 -1.86 -4.24
C ALA A 302 8.17 -1.16 -2.87
N ASN A 303 6.95 -1.08 -2.36
CA ASN A 303 6.70 -0.39 -1.09
C ASN A 303 7.06 1.12 -1.11
N MET A 304 6.66 1.84 -2.15
CA MET A 304 6.85 3.30 -2.22
C MET A 304 6.42 4.05 -0.93
N PRO A 305 5.29 3.69 -0.26
CA PRO A 305 4.90 4.36 0.98
C PRO A 305 5.92 4.25 2.12
N GLY A 306 6.78 3.24 2.10
CA GLY A 306 7.88 3.08 3.07
C GLY A 306 8.92 4.20 3.03
N ALA A 307 9.01 4.96 1.93
CA ALA A 307 9.91 6.12 1.82
C ALA A 307 9.50 7.32 2.69
N VAL A 308 8.23 7.39 3.10
CA VAL A 308 7.67 8.48 3.92
C VAL A 308 6.93 7.90 5.13
N PRO A 309 7.64 7.19 6.03
CA PRO A 309 7.04 6.37 7.07
C PRO A 309 6.20 7.17 8.06
N HIS A 310 6.57 8.40 8.37
CA HIS A 310 5.78 9.28 9.24
C HIS A 310 4.36 9.48 8.67
N THR A 311 4.25 10.00 7.45
CA THR A 311 2.95 10.21 6.79
C THR A 311 2.19 8.90 6.60
N SER A 312 2.88 7.84 6.18
CA SER A 312 2.28 6.53 5.91
C SER A 312 1.73 5.87 7.17
N THR A 313 2.41 5.99 8.31
CA THR A 313 1.95 5.50 9.61
C THR A 313 0.63 6.18 9.99
N TYR A 314 0.57 7.50 9.97
CA TYR A 314 -0.66 8.22 10.32
C TYR A 314 -1.80 7.93 9.33
N ALA A 315 -1.52 7.90 8.04
CA ALA A 315 -2.52 7.59 7.02
C ALA A 315 -3.11 6.18 7.20
N LEU A 316 -2.26 5.19 7.44
CA LEU A 316 -2.68 3.80 7.66
C LEU A 316 -3.46 3.66 8.96
N THR A 317 -2.90 4.15 10.06
CA THR A 317 -3.47 3.95 11.40
C THR A 317 -4.81 4.67 11.58
N ASN A 318 -5.00 5.82 10.96
CA ASN A 318 -6.31 6.50 10.93
C ASN A 318 -7.39 5.62 10.26
N ALA A 319 -7.02 4.86 9.23
CA ALA A 319 -7.97 3.97 8.56
C ALA A 319 -8.17 2.65 9.31
N THR A 320 -7.13 2.09 9.93
CA THR A 320 -7.20 0.80 10.62
C THR A 320 -7.81 0.89 12.01
N LEU A 321 -7.68 2.02 12.72
CA LEU A 321 -8.09 2.17 14.12
C LEU A 321 -9.54 1.77 14.39
N PRO A 322 -10.57 2.13 13.60
CA PRO A 322 -11.94 1.69 13.86
C PRO A 322 -12.10 0.17 13.85
N TYR A 323 -11.38 -0.52 12.96
CA TYR A 323 -11.38 -1.97 12.87
C TYR A 323 -10.61 -2.60 14.04
N ILE A 324 -9.49 -2.00 14.44
CA ILE A 324 -8.70 -2.44 15.60
C ILE A 324 -9.55 -2.38 16.88
N VAL A 325 -10.24 -1.26 17.10
CA VAL A 325 -11.16 -1.10 18.24
C VAL A 325 -12.27 -2.13 18.18
N SER A 326 -12.88 -2.36 17.01
CA SER A 326 -13.91 -3.39 16.85
C SER A 326 -13.40 -4.79 17.18
N LEU A 327 -12.20 -5.15 16.72
CA LEU A 327 -11.55 -6.44 17.01
C LEU A 327 -11.23 -6.58 18.50
N ALA A 328 -10.76 -5.53 19.15
CA ALA A 328 -10.42 -5.52 20.55
C ALA A 328 -11.67 -5.62 21.45
N ASP A 329 -12.69 -4.81 21.17
CA ASP A 329 -13.94 -4.76 21.97
C ASP A 329 -14.76 -6.06 21.90
N ASN A 330 -14.80 -6.70 20.72
CA ASN A 330 -15.74 -7.80 20.45
C ASN A 330 -15.04 -9.15 20.28
N GLY A 331 -13.71 -9.18 20.11
CA GLY A 331 -12.99 -10.35 19.62
C GLY A 331 -13.21 -10.54 18.11
N TRP A 332 -12.30 -11.29 17.47
CA TRP A 332 -12.29 -11.42 16.00
C TRP A 332 -13.60 -11.96 15.43
N ALA A 333 -14.19 -13.02 16.02
CA ALA A 333 -15.37 -13.67 15.44
C ALA A 333 -16.61 -12.76 15.43
N GLU A 334 -16.87 -12.07 16.54
CA GLU A 334 -18.02 -11.16 16.65
C GLU A 334 -17.78 -9.86 15.84
N ALA A 335 -16.56 -9.35 15.80
CA ALA A 335 -16.22 -8.20 14.95
C ALA A 335 -16.48 -8.50 13.46
N LEU A 336 -16.13 -9.70 13.00
CA LEU A 336 -16.40 -10.13 11.63
C LEU A 336 -17.89 -10.35 11.34
N ARG A 337 -18.65 -10.87 12.29
CA ARG A 337 -20.13 -10.99 12.13
C ARG A 337 -20.79 -9.63 11.96
N ARG A 338 -20.32 -8.62 12.68
CA ARG A 338 -20.90 -7.26 12.65
C ARG A 338 -20.50 -6.46 11.42
N ASP A 339 -19.33 -6.74 10.86
CA ASP A 339 -18.80 -6.01 9.71
C ASP A 339 -18.45 -6.96 8.54
N PRO A 340 -19.35 -7.05 7.54
CA PRO A 340 -19.09 -7.88 6.36
C PRO A 340 -17.87 -7.47 5.54
N ALA A 341 -17.44 -6.20 5.63
CA ALA A 341 -16.22 -5.75 4.97
C ALA A 341 -14.98 -6.32 5.68
N LEU A 342 -14.95 -6.24 7.02
CA LEU A 342 -13.88 -6.81 7.83
C LEU A 342 -13.84 -8.35 7.70
N ALA A 343 -15.00 -9.00 7.57
CA ALA A 343 -15.10 -10.44 7.40
C ALA A 343 -14.35 -10.94 6.16
N ARG A 344 -14.33 -10.19 5.07
CA ARG A 344 -13.53 -10.49 3.87
C ARG A 344 -12.03 -10.38 4.13
N GLY A 345 -11.63 -9.70 5.19
CA GLY A 345 -10.24 -9.64 5.64
C GLY A 345 -9.69 -10.95 6.16
N LEU A 346 -10.52 -11.91 6.58
CA LEU A 346 -10.06 -13.17 7.15
C LEU A 346 -9.40 -14.04 6.07
N ASN A 347 -8.10 -14.21 6.16
CA ASN A 347 -7.32 -15.00 5.20
C ASN A 347 -7.02 -16.41 5.69
N VAL A 348 -6.65 -16.56 6.97
CA VAL A 348 -6.32 -17.86 7.59
C VAL A 348 -6.93 -17.94 9.00
N HIS A 349 -7.45 -19.10 9.35
CA HIS A 349 -7.92 -19.41 10.70
C HIS A 349 -7.79 -20.90 10.99
N ASP A 350 -7.27 -21.23 12.19
CA ASP A 350 -7.15 -22.59 12.74
C ASP A 350 -6.64 -23.62 11.71
N GLY A 351 -5.54 -23.29 11.05
CA GLY A 351 -4.87 -24.16 10.08
C GLY A 351 -5.58 -24.27 8.70
N LYS A 352 -6.53 -23.40 8.40
CA LYS A 352 -7.28 -23.41 7.13
C LYS A 352 -7.13 -22.07 6.42
N VAL A 353 -7.01 -22.11 5.09
CA VAL A 353 -7.15 -20.93 4.25
C VAL A 353 -8.64 -20.61 4.08
N ILE A 354 -9.00 -19.36 4.29
CA ILE A 354 -10.38 -18.87 4.16
C ILE A 354 -10.53 -18.04 2.89
N TYR A 355 -9.51 -17.22 2.57
CA TYR A 355 -9.56 -16.35 1.40
C TYR A 355 -9.23 -17.16 0.14
N ARG A 356 -10.22 -17.26 -0.76
CA ARG A 356 -10.20 -18.15 -1.91
C ARG A 356 -9.02 -17.90 -2.86
N GLU A 357 -8.69 -16.64 -3.12
CA GLU A 357 -7.62 -16.26 -4.03
C GLU A 357 -6.24 -16.70 -3.53
N VAL A 358 -6.04 -16.74 -2.20
CA VAL A 358 -4.83 -17.32 -1.60
C VAL A 358 -4.79 -18.83 -1.79
N ALA A 359 -5.91 -19.51 -1.59
CA ALA A 359 -5.99 -20.95 -1.80
C ALA A 359 -5.70 -21.31 -3.27
N GLU A 360 -6.32 -20.60 -4.23
CA GLU A 360 -6.09 -20.80 -5.66
C GLU A 360 -4.62 -20.54 -6.06
N ALA A 361 -3.99 -19.48 -5.52
CA ALA A 361 -2.60 -19.15 -5.82
C ALA A 361 -1.61 -20.25 -5.41
N HIS A 362 -1.94 -21.01 -4.37
CA HIS A 362 -1.07 -22.03 -3.79
C HIS A 362 -1.54 -23.48 -4.04
N GLY A 363 -2.66 -23.68 -4.77
CA GLY A 363 -3.23 -25.00 -4.99
C GLY A 363 -3.73 -25.67 -3.71
N LEU A 364 -4.27 -24.86 -2.77
CA LEU A 364 -4.84 -25.31 -1.51
C LEU A 364 -6.38 -25.30 -1.57
N GLU A 365 -7.02 -25.97 -0.62
CA GLU A 365 -8.47 -25.86 -0.43
C GLU A 365 -8.80 -24.65 0.47
N SER A 366 -9.88 -23.94 0.14
CA SER A 366 -10.42 -22.88 0.98
C SER A 366 -11.60 -23.38 1.81
N ALA A 367 -11.67 -22.97 3.07
CA ALA A 367 -12.86 -23.20 3.91
C ALA A 367 -13.84 -22.02 3.76
N GLU A 368 -15.14 -22.34 3.86
CA GLU A 368 -16.19 -21.35 3.77
C GLU A 368 -16.27 -20.48 5.04
N LEU A 369 -16.22 -19.18 4.87
CA LEU A 369 -16.31 -18.21 5.96
C LEU A 369 -17.60 -18.38 6.79
N SER A 370 -18.73 -18.68 6.14
CA SER A 370 -20.02 -18.91 6.76
C SER A 370 -20.02 -20.05 7.78
N THR A 371 -19.18 -21.07 7.58
CA THR A 371 -19.07 -22.21 8.52
C THR A 371 -18.37 -21.82 9.82
N LEU A 372 -17.58 -20.74 9.80
CA LEU A 372 -16.81 -20.26 10.97
C LEU A 372 -17.58 -19.22 11.78
N LEU A 373 -18.40 -18.45 11.12
CA LEU A 373 -19.12 -17.35 11.78
C LEU A 373 -20.54 -17.75 12.24
N GLY A 374 -21.05 -18.89 11.80
CA GLY A 374 -22.35 -19.43 12.23
C GLY A 374 -23.54 -18.79 11.56
#